data_f15382c5100ea27b9794a9d88d073e33
#
_entry.id   f15382c5100ea27b9794a9d88d073e33
#
_cell.length_a   1.000
_cell.length_b   1.000
_cell.length_c   1.000
_cell.angle_alpha   90.00
_cell.angle_beta   90.00
_cell.angle_gamma   90.00
#
_symmetry.space_group_name_H-M   'P 1'
#
loop_
_entity.id
_entity.type
_entity.pdbx_description
1 polymer ?
#
loop_
_entity_poly.entity_id
_entity_poly.type
_entity_poly.pdbx_seq_one_letter_code
_entity_poly.pdbx_strand_id
1 'polypeptide(L)'
;MTAYIKTIVIIYFVAFGLFIFPSYSQADKTTDAYPFVYLFHLYYDNGKLFADRDFEFKYDLIAEEFVPETITTDSPYKGEIVSIKGSVLATFSFDPKRGNASFKVGKISVKGPYFADAAKVNFYDNRNQLLLTIDVKESSFCNDDGICDKDVGENYKNCPNDCKELLPSLSPSISQPPVAGGKPSPLVFIIIAAAIIIVAVLVIWVIIKRNQAQ
;
A
#
# COMPACT_ATOMS: atom_id res chain seq x y z
N MET A 1 -24.58 40.44 -23.05
CA MET A 1 -23.87 39.34 -23.78
C MET A 1 -22.59 38.85 -23.07
N THR A 2 -21.76 39.72 -22.51
CA THR A 2 -20.50 39.37 -21.82
C THR A 2 -20.63 38.54 -20.53
N ALA A 3 -21.75 38.66 -19.80
CA ALA A 3 -21.97 37.93 -18.55
C ALA A 3 -22.23 36.42 -18.80
N TYR A 4 -22.99 36.07 -19.81
CA TYR A 4 -23.32 34.68 -20.16
C TYR A 4 -22.10 33.88 -20.61
N ILE A 5 -21.19 34.51 -21.35
CA ILE A 5 -19.95 33.83 -21.80
C ILE A 5 -19.04 33.49 -20.62
N LYS A 6 -18.92 34.39 -19.64
CA LYS A 6 -18.13 34.13 -18.41
C LYS A 6 -18.70 32.97 -17.61
N THR A 7 -20.01 32.87 -17.48
CA THR A 7 -20.65 31.79 -16.72
C THR A 7 -20.46 30.42 -17.41
N ILE A 8 -20.56 30.34 -18.72
CA ILE A 8 -20.36 29.12 -19.50
C ILE A 8 -18.90 28.64 -19.39
N VAL A 9 -17.91 29.54 -19.45
CA VAL A 9 -16.50 29.22 -19.35
C VAL A 9 -16.17 28.65 -17.95
N ILE A 10 -16.75 29.22 -16.89
CA ILE A 10 -16.53 28.74 -15.51
C ILE A 10 -17.14 27.34 -15.33
N ILE A 11 -18.34 27.06 -15.86
CA ILE A 11 -18.98 25.75 -15.79
C ILE A 11 -18.13 24.69 -16.52
N TYR A 12 -17.54 25.04 -17.67
CA TYR A 12 -16.66 24.12 -18.40
C TYR A 12 -15.37 23.83 -17.66
N PHE A 13 -14.76 24.83 -17.00
CA PHE A 13 -13.55 24.63 -16.19
C PHE A 13 -13.81 23.74 -14.95
N VAL A 14 -14.95 23.93 -14.30
CA VAL A 14 -15.35 23.09 -13.15
C VAL A 14 -15.66 21.66 -13.59
N ALA A 15 -16.37 21.47 -14.70
CA ALA A 15 -16.66 20.14 -15.23
C ALA A 15 -15.40 19.41 -15.71
N PHE A 16 -14.45 20.12 -16.33
CA PHE A 16 -13.19 19.54 -16.80
C PHE A 16 -12.24 19.22 -15.63
N GLY A 17 -12.24 20.02 -14.57
CA GLY A 17 -11.45 19.77 -13.35
C GLY A 17 -11.87 18.50 -12.61
N LEU A 18 -13.14 18.10 -12.69
CA LEU A 18 -13.65 16.88 -12.04
C LEU A 18 -13.26 15.58 -12.79
N PHE A 19 -12.84 15.67 -14.06
CA PHE A 19 -12.42 14.50 -14.84
C PHE A 19 -10.92 14.19 -14.78
N ILE A 20 -10.10 15.07 -14.20
CA ILE A 20 -8.63 14.91 -14.19
C ILE A 20 -8.10 14.26 -12.90
N PHE A 21 -8.95 13.97 -11.90
CA PHE A 21 -8.49 13.14 -10.80
C PHE A 21 -8.44 11.68 -11.29
N PRO A 22 -7.23 11.16 -11.61
CA PRO A 22 -7.11 9.72 -11.72
C PRO A 22 -7.54 9.19 -10.36
N SER A 23 -8.62 8.43 -10.35
CA SER A 23 -8.90 7.56 -9.22
C SER A 23 -7.67 6.67 -9.09
N TYR A 24 -6.76 7.03 -8.19
CA TYR A 24 -5.79 6.09 -7.69
C TYR A 24 -6.62 5.04 -6.96
N SER A 25 -7.04 4.04 -7.71
CA SER A 25 -7.38 2.76 -7.14
C SER A 25 -6.12 2.35 -6.41
N GLN A 26 -6.09 2.59 -5.10
CA GLN A 26 -5.23 1.81 -4.24
C GLN A 26 -5.62 0.38 -4.57
N ALA A 27 -4.76 -0.29 -5.33
CA ALA A 27 -4.78 -1.72 -5.38
C ALA A 27 -4.69 -2.12 -3.92
N ASP A 28 -5.84 -2.55 -3.40
CA ASP A 28 -5.92 -3.27 -2.15
C ASP A 28 -4.97 -4.45 -2.37
N LYS A 29 -3.72 -4.30 -1.93
CA LYS A 29 -2.84 -5.42 -1.71
C LYS A 29 -3.58 -6.19 -0.61
N THR A 30 -4.49 -7.05 -1.01
CA THR A 30 -4.83 -8.21 -0.21
C THR A 30 -3.50 -8.90 0.00
N THR A 31 -2.82 -8.45 1.03
CA THR A 31 -1.75 -9.17 1.67
C THR A 31 -2.43 -10.49 2.00
N ASP A 32 -2.08 -11.57 1.29
CA ASP A 32 -2.31 -12.91 1.77
C ASP A 32 -1.49 -12.99 3.07
N ALA A 33 -2.00 -12.29 4.10
CA ALA A 33 -1.37 -12.18 5.38
C ALA A 33 -1.38 -13.58 5.96
N TYR A 34 -0.20 -14.13 6.19
CA TYR A 34 -0.09 -15.30 7.02
C TYR A 34 -0.87 -15.02 8.29
N PRO A 35 -1.58 -15.98 8.85
CA PRO A 35 -2.37 -15.79 10.07
C PRO A 35 -1.44 -15.68 11.29
N PHE A 36 -0.39 -14.89 11.16
CA PHE A 36 0.56 -14.61 12.22
C PHE A 36 0.75 -13.12 12.42
N VAL A 37 1.03 -12.74 13.64
CA VAL A 37 1.44 -11.41 14.04
C VAL A 37 2.70 -11.48 14.89
N TYR A 38 3.53 -10.47 14.81
CA TYR A 38 4.56 -10.22 15.80
C TYR A 38 3.93 -9.63 17.05
N LEU A 39 4.26 -10.15 18.23
CA LEU A 39 4.02 -9.53 19.52
C LEU A 39 5.35 -9.09 20.12
N PHE A 40 5.68 -7.81 20.01
CA PHE A 40 6.92 -7.25 20.53
C PHE A 40 6.79 -6.95 22.01
N HIS A 41 7.80 -7.37 22.80
CA HIS A 41 7.93 -7.12 24.23
C HIS A 41 8.83 -5.91 24.44
N LEU A 42 8.23 -4.77 24.77
CA LEU A 42 8.92 -3.50 24.85
C LEU A 42 8.83 -2.91 26.26
N TYR A 43 9.81 -2.09 26.58
CA TYR A 43 9.82 -1.25 27.77
C TYR A 43 9.85 0.22 27.35
N TYR A 44 8.86 0.96 27.78
CA TYR A 44 8.73 2.40 27.51
C TYR A 44 9.27 3.18 28.71
N ASP A 45 10.14 4.15 28.49
CA ASP A 45 10.69 5.04 29.52
C ASP A 45 10.77 6.49 28.97
N ASN A 46 9.83 7.33 29.38
CA ASN A 46 9.80 8.76 29.10
C ASN A 46 10.14 9.14 27.64
N GLY A 47 9.54 8.47 26.68
CA GLY A 47 9.74 8.72 25.25
C GLY A 47 10.78 7.81 24.58
N LYS A 48 11.50 6.99 25.34
CA LYS A 48 12.44 6.00 24.82
C LYS A 48 11.79 4.61 24.78
N LEU A 49 12.23 3.78 23.85
CA LEU A 49 11.82 2.38 23.74
C LEU A 49 13.03 1.48 23.86
N PHE A 50 12.86 0.40 24.56
CA PHE A 50 13.84 -0.67 24.73
C PHE A 50 13.15 -2.01 24.54
N ALA A 51 13.90 -3.05 24.15
CA ALA A 51 13.41 -4.41 24.28
C ALA A 51 13.29 -4.76 25.79
N ASP A 52 12.18 -5.40 26.17
CA ASP A 52 11.98 -5.83 27.55
C ASP A 52 12.99 -6.95 27.90
N ARG A 53 13.77 -6.74 28.93
CA ARG A 53 14.85 -7.65 29.35
C ARG A 53 14.34 -8.85 30.16
N ASP A 54 13.09 -8.82 30.60
CA ASP A 54 12.49 -9.91 31.37
C ASP A 54 12.00 -11.05 30.46
N PHE A 55 12.00 -10.83 29.15
CA PHE A 55 11.69 -11.84 28.15
C PHE A 55 12.99 -12.36 27.51
N GLU A 56 13.04 -13.68 27.29
CA GLU A 56 14.13 -14.33 26.58
C GLU A 56 14.18 -13.87 25.12
N PHE A 57 13.01 -13.76 24.49
CA PHE A 57 12.85 -13.28 23.13
C PHE A 57 12.25 -11.86 23.13
N LYS A 58 12.71 -11.04 22.21
CA LYS A 58 12.22 -9.65 22.04
C LYS A 58 10.81 -9.60 21.45
N TYR A 59 10.36 -10.69 20.85
CA TYR A 59 9.04 -10.84 20.24
C TYR A 59 8.62 -12.31 20.23
N ASP A 60 7.31 -12.54 20.13
CA ASP A 60 6.69 -13.82 19.84
C ASP A 60 5.96 -13.76 18.50
N LEU A 61 5.79 -14.93 17.85
CA LEU A 61 4.86 -15.12 16.75
C LEU A 61 3.57 -15.72 17.29
N ILE A 62 2.47 -15.01 17.09
CA ILE A 62 1.14 -15.45 17.52
C ILE A 62 0.31 -15.77 16.28
N ALA A 63 -0.36 -16.93 16.28
CA ALA A 63 -1.30 -17.33 15.23
C ALA A 63 -2.60 -16.53 15.35
N GLU A 64 -2.62 -15.36 14.74
CA GLU A 64 -3.71 -14.39 14.80
C GLU A 64 -3.66 -13.50 13.53
N GLU A 65 -4.79 -13.02 13.06
CA GLU A 65 -4.85 -11.99 12.02
C GLU A 65 -4.45 -10.63 12.61
N PHE A 66 -3.64 -9.88 11.87
CA PHE A 66 -3.26 -8.54 12.30
C PHE A 66 -4.42 -7.56 12.23
N VAL A 67 -4.81 -7.06 13.38
CA VAL A 67 -5.79 -5.98 13.51
C VAL A 67 -5.06 -4.73 14.00
N PRO A 68 -5.05 -3.63 13.23
CA PRO A 68 -4.43 -2.37 13.65
C PRO A 68 -5.02 -1.88 14.98
N GLU A 69 -4.16 -1.37 15.86
CA GLU A 69 -4.60 -0.78 17.12
C GLU A 69 -5.44 0.49 16.85
N THR A 70 -6.56 0.61 17.56
CA THR A 70 -7.34 1.86 17.55
C THR A 70 -6.61 2.92 18.35
N ILE A 71 -6.10 3.93 17.67
CA ILE A 71 -5.27 4.98 18.27
C ILE A 71 -6.12 6.20 18.55
N THR A 72 -6.06 6.67 19.80
CA THR A 72 -6.80 7.86 20.26
C THR A 72 -5.93 9.11 20.37
N THR A 73 -4.61 8.98 20.18
CA THR A 73 -3.66 10.11 20.21
C THR A 73 -3.46 10.70 18.81
N ASP A 74 -3.32 12.03 18.74
CA ASP A 74 -3.00 12.75 17.49
C ASP A 74 -1.56 12.55 17.02
N SER A 75 -0.72 11.95 17.85
CA SER A 75 0.71 11.80 17.58
C SER A 75 1.19 10.39 17.93
N PRO A 76 0.78 9.38 17.16
CA PRO A 76 1.16 8.00 17.41
C PRO A 76 2.64 7.75 17.12
N TYR A 77 3.16 6.71 17.76
CA TYR A 77 4.43 6.10 17.39
C TYR A 77 4.22 5.17 16.19
N LYS A 78 5.30 4.87 15.48
CA LYS A 78 5.26 4.07 14.26
C LYS A 78 6.19 2.86 14.36
N GLY A 79 5.72 1.69 13.94
CA GLY A 79 6.54 0.55 13.59
C GLY A 79 6.67 0.43 12.07
N GLU A 80 7.83 0.01 11.59
CA GLU A 80 8.14 -0.18 10.17
C GLU A 80 8.82 -1.52 9.97
N ILE A 81 8.19 -2.41 9.22
CA ILE A 81 8.72 -3.72 8.90
C ILE A 81 9.54 -3.61 7.62
N VAL A 82 10.77 -4.08 7.69
CA VAL A 82 11.75 -3.98 6.60
C VAL A 82 12.16 -5.38 6.16
N SER A 83 12.12 -5.61 4.86
CA SER A 83 12.50 -6.89 4.25
C SER A 83 14.01 -7.15 4.31
N ILE A 84 14.40 -8.37 3.98
CA ILE A 84 15.81 -8.79 3.78
C ILE A 84 16.52 -7.88 2.76
N LYS A 85 15.80 -7.40 1.73
CA LYS A 85 16.32 -6.47 0.70
C LYS A 85 16.38 -5.01 1.14
N GLY A 86 15.90 -4.70 2.34
CA GLY A 86 15.87 -3.34 2.87
C GLY A 86 14.66 -2.51 2.41
N SER A 87 13.69 -3.09 1.70
CA SER A 87 12.44 -2.41 1.36
C SER A 87 11.46 -2.42 2.54
N VAL A 88 10.65 -1.37 2.65
CA VAL A 88 9.58 -1.32 3.65
C VAL A 88 8.41 -2.16 3.16
N LEU A 89 8.04 -3.18 3.95
CA LEU A 89 6.92 -4.09 3.66
C LEU A 89 5.62 -3.53 4.19
N ALA A 90 5.62 -3.02 5.42
CA ALA A 90 4.47 -2.42 6.05
C ALA A 90 4.86 -1.40 7.11
N THR A 91 3.90 -0.55 7.44
CA THR A 91 3.96 0.33 8.59
C THR A 91 2.73 0.14 9.45
N PHE A 92 2.89 0.25 10.76
CA PHE A 92 1.79 0.22 11.72
C PHE A 92 2.00 1.29 12.79
N SER A 93 0.92 1.75 13.36
CA SER A 93 0.95 2.78 14.39
C SER A 93 0.60 2.16 15.75
N PHE A 94 1.14 2.72 16.83
CA PHE A 94 0.82 2.33 18.18
C PHE A 94 0.94 3.51 19.14
N ASP A 95 0.26 3.41 20.29
CA ASP A 95 0.39 4.38 21.39
C ASP A 95 1.08 3.71 22.58
N PRO A 96 2.36 4.05 22.88
CA PRO A 96 3.07 3.46 24.01
C PRO A 96 2.40 3.78 25.36
N LYS A 97 1.57 4.80 25.42
CA LYS A 97 0.83 5.21 26.62
C LYS A 97 -0.56 4.61 26.72
N ARG A 98 -1.04 3.94 25.67
CA ARG A 98 -2.38 3.32 25.61
C ARG A 98 -3.51 4.26 26.03
N GLY A 99 -3.50 5.50 25.56
CA GLY A 99 -4.46 6.53 25.93
C GLY A 99 -4.29 7.12 27.33
N ASN A 100 -3.32 6.66 28.12
CA ASN A 100 -3.06 7.19 29.47
C ASN A 100 -1.90 8.21 29.44
N ALA A 101 -2.23 9.48 29.42
CA ALA A 101 -1.24 10.58 29.40
C ALA A 101 -0.28 10.54 30.62
N SER A 102 -0.68 9.95 31.73
CA SER A 102 0.14 9.85 32.95
C SER A 102 1.15 8.71 32.89
N PHE A 103 1.01 7.76 31.93
CA PHE A 103 1.93 6.65 31.80
C PHE A 103 3.29 7.15 31.29
N LYS A 104 4.30 6.97 32.10
CA LYS A 104 5.68 7.46 31.80
C LYS A 104 6.67 6.32 31.62
N VAL A 105 6.52 5.24 32.37
CA VAL A 105 7.47 4.13 32.45
C VAL A 105 6.72 2.82 32.65
N GLY A 106 7.10 1.79 31.89
CA GLY A 106 6.55 0.44 32.08
C GLY A 106 6.65 -0.45 30.85
N LYS A 107 6.22 -1.69 31.04
CA LYS A 107 6.16 -2.70 29.99
C LYS A 107 4.97 -2.46 29.08
N ILE A 108 5.19 -2.62 27.80
CA ILE A 108 4.16 -2.57 26.77
C ILE A 108 4.35 -3.73 25.79
N SER A 109 3.24 -4.22 25.24
CA SER A 109 3.27 -5.17 24.15
C SER A 109 2.68 -4.50 22.92
N VAL A 110 3.36 -4.62 21.79
CA VAL A 110 2.95 -3.99 20.52
C VAL A 110 2.81 -5.08 19.48
N LYS A 111 1.65 -5.13 18.79
CA LYS A 111 1.43 -6.04 17.68
C LYS A 111 1.84 -5.40 16.37
N GLY A 112 2.45 -6.19 15.50
CA GLY A 112 2.79 -5.81 14.12
C GLY A 112 2.46 -6.92 13.14
N PRO A 113 2.15 -6.60 11.86
CA PRO A 113 1.87 -7.63 10.86
C PRO A 113 3.11 -8.47 10.58
N TYR A 114 2.90 -9.76 10.35
CA TYR A 114 3.97 -10.70 10.01
C TYR A 114 4.21 -10.72 8.49
N PHE A 115 5.47 -10.81 8.10
CA PHE A 115 5.88 -11.03 6.71
C PHE A 115 7.00 -12.07 6.67
N ALA A 116 6.88 -13.02 5.76
CA ALA A 116 7.82 -14.13 5.63
C ALA A 116 9.25 -13.70 5.24
N ASP A 117 9.40 -12.55 4.59
CA ASP A 117 10.67 -11.96 4.16
C ASP A 117 11.12 -10.78 5.05
N ALA A 118 10.52 -10.61 6.23
CA ALA A 118 10.91 -9.56 7.16
C ALA A 118 12.30 -9.83 7.76
N ALA A 119 13.16 -8.82 7.76
CA ALA A 119 14.47 -8.89 8.37
C ALA A 119 14.53 -8.16 9.71
N LYS A 120 13.87 -7.03 9.83
CA LYS A 120 13.90 -6.20 11.03
C LYS A 120 12.66 -5.34 11.15
N VAL A 121 12.38 -4.89 12.36
CA VAL A 121 11.35 -3.91 12.65
C VAL A 121 11.98 -2.70 13.32
N ASN A 122 11.75 -1.54 12.73
CA ASN A 122 12.19 -0.25 13.26
C ASN A 122 11.03 0.42 13.98
N PHE A 123 11.28 0.96 15.15
CA PHE A 123 10.32 1.70 15.95
C PHE A 123 10.73 3.16 16.02
N TYR A 124 9.81 4.06 15.69
CA TYR A 124 10.01 5.49 15.64
C TYR A 124 9.07 6.20 16.62
N ASP A 125 9.52 7.33 17.13
CA ASP A 125 8.65 8.23 17.88
C ASP A 125 7.71 9.02 16.97
N ASN A 126 6.88 9.86 17.58
CA ASN A 126 5.94 10.74 16.88
C ASN A 126 6.61 11.87 16.05
N ARG A 127 7.94 12.02 16.12
CA ARG A 127 8.74 12.93 15.29
C ARG A 127 9.53 12.18 14.21
N ASN A 128 9.24 10.90 13.99
CA ASN A 128 9.97 9.99 13.10
C ASN A 128 11.46 9.81 13.48
N GLN A 129 11.82 9.98 14.75
CA GLN A 129 13.14 9.62 15.23
C GLN A 129 13.19 8.11 15.53
N LEU A 130 14.17 7.41 14.99
CA LEU A 130 14.39 5.99 15.26
C LEU A 130 14.77 5.79 16.73
N LEU A 131 14.00 4.98 17.44
CA LEU A 131 14.20 4.67 18.86
C LEU A 131 14.80 3.28 19.09
N LEU A 132 14.34 2.28 18.33
CA LEU A 132 14.71 0.89 18.51
C LEU A 132 14.64 0.14 17.19
N THR A 133 15.54 -0.79 16.97
CA THR A 133 15.47 -1.80 15.91
C THR A 133 15.50 -3.19 16.52
N ILE A 134 14.57 -4.05 16.11
CA ILE A 134 14.51 -5.46 16.47
C ILE A 134 14.77 -6.29 15.21
N ASP A 135 15.76 -7.16 15.24
CA ASP A 135 15.99 -8.16 14.20
C ASP A 135 14.96 -9.27 14.32
N VAL A 136 14.31 -9.63 13.21
CA VAL A 136 13.28 -10.67 13.15
C VAL A 136 13.59 -11.74 12.09
N LYS A 137 14.83 -11.78 11.59
CA LYS A 137 15.27 -12.75 10.57
C LYS A 137 15.07 -14.19 10.98
N GLU A 138 15.21 -14.50 12.27
CA GLU A 138 15.03 -15.86 12.78
C GLU A 138 13.61 -16.41 12.56
N SER A 139 12.64 -15.52 12.34
CA SER A 139 11.25 -15.88 12.01
C SER A 139 10.93 -15.74 10.51
N SER A 140 11.93 -15.41 9.68
CA SER A 140 11.79 -15.34 8.23
C SER A 140 11.88 -16.73 7.61
N PHE A 141 10.94 -17.05 6.74
CA PHE A 141 11.01 -18.30 5.94
C PHE A 141 11.80 -18.10 4.65
N CYS A 142 11.87 -16.87 4.13
CA CYS A 142 12.59 -16.57 2.90
C CYS A 142 14.01 -16.11 3.21
N ASN A 143 14.98 -16.64 2.47
CA ASN A 143 16.38 -16.26 2.62
C ASN A 143 16.96 -15.54 1.39
N ASP A 144 16.18 -15.46 0.30
CA ASP A 144 16.54 -14.81 -0.98
C ASP A 144 17.80 -15.42 -1.63
N ASP A 145 18.01 -16.75 -1.49
CA ASP A 145 19.14 -17.45 -2.11
C ASP A 145 18.84 -17.95 -3.54
N GLY A 146 17.61 -17.78 -4.00
CA GLY A 146 17.13 -18.20 -5.32
C GLY A 146 16.75 -19.68 -5.39
N ILE A 147 16.72 -20.39 -4.26
CA ILE A 147 16.35 -21.80 -4.13
C ILE A 147 15.02 -21.86 -3.38
N CYS A 148 14.02 -22.51 -3.98
CA CYS A 148 12.73 -22.72 -3.34
C CYS A 148 12.80 -23.93 -2.38
N ASP A 149 12.96 -23.70 -1.09
CA ASP A 149 13.00 -24.75 -0.08
C ASP A 149 11.59 -25.00 0.50
N LYS A 150 10.88 -25.94 -0.15
CA LYS A 150 9.53 -26.32 0.26
C LYS A 150 9.45 -27.01 1.61
N ASP A 151 10.56 -27.60 2.05
CA ASP A 151 10.61 -28.36 3.32
C ASP A 151 10.59 -27.41 4.52
N VAL A 152 11.08 -26.17 4.35
CA VAL A 152 10.96 -25.11 5.36
C VAL A 152 9.73 -24.23 5.17
N GLY A 153 8.87 -24.53 4.19
CA GLY A 153 7.59 -23.83 3.98
C GLY A 153 7.63 -22.73 2.92
N GLU A 154 8.72 -22.60 2.17
CA GLU A 154 8.78 -21.64 1.06
C GLU A 154 7.84 -22.02 -0.09
N ASN A 155 7.22 -21.03 -0.68
CA ASN A 155 6.40 -21.16 -1.89
C ASN A 155 6.38 -19.83 -2.65
N TYR A 156 5.85 -19.85 -3.89
CA TYR A 156 5.84 -18.66 -4.75
C TYR A 156 5.03 -17.47 -4.19
N LYS A 157 4.13 -17.71 -3.23
CA LYS A 157 3.33 -16.65 -2.62
C LYS A 157 4.10 -15.92 -1.52
N ASN A 158 4.84 -16.69 -0.68
CA ASN A 158 5.56 -16.10 0.44
C ASN A 158 6.99 -15.68 0.06
N CYS A 159 7.67 -16.44 -0.80
CA CYS A 159 9.04 -16.21 -1.23
C CYS A 159 9.15 -16.12 -2.76
N PRO A 160 8.57 -15.08 -3.40
CA PRO A 160 8.53 -14.99 -4.87
C PRO A 160 9.91 -14.82 -5.52
N ASN A 161 10.95 -14.51 -4.73
CA ASN A 161 12.31 -14.39 -5.22
C ASN A 161 13.01 -15.75 -5.30
N ASP A 162 12.73 -16.63 -4.35
CA ASP A 162 13.29 -17.97 -4.26
C ASP A 162 12.42 -18.99 -5.02
N CYS A 163 11.09 -18.81 -4.92
CA CYS A 163 10.12 -19.67 -5.58
C CYS A 163 9.46 -18.97 -6.75
N LYS A 164 9.68 -19.48 -7.95
CA LYS A 164 8.96 -18.99 -9.14
C LYS A 164 7.63 -19.74 -9.28
N GLU A 165 6.59 -19.02 -9.64
CA GLU A 165 5.33 -19.65 -10.05
C GLU A 165 5.61 -20.54 -11.26
N LEU A 166 5.41 -21.83 -11.10
CA LEU A 166 5.42 -22.74 -12.23
C LEU A 166 4.17 -22.43 -13.06
N LEU A 167 4.31 -21.52 -14.03
CA LEU A 167 3.31 -21.41 -15.08
C LEU A 167 3.05 -22.83 -15.59
N PRO A 168 1.79 -23.30 -15.62
CA PRO A 168 1.51 -24.61 -16.15
C PRO A 168 2.15 -24.69 -17.53
N SER A 169 3.14 -25.59 -17.68
CA SER A 169 3.78 -25.86 -18.96
C SER A 169 2.67 -26.19 -19.93
N LEU A 170 2.36 -25.25 -20.81
CA LEU A 170 1.44 -25.47 -21.89
C LEU A 170 2.09 -26.56 -22.74
N SER A 171 1.72 -27.82 -22.46
CA SER A 171 1.90 -28.89 -23.44
C SER A 171 1.48 -28.33 -24.80
N PRO A 172 2.26 -28.55 -25.87
CA PRO A 172 1.92 -28.03 -27.17
C PRO A 172 0.63 -28.70 -27.65
N SER A 173 -0.51 -28.15 -27.32
CA SER A 173 -1.81 -28.52 -27.85
C SER A 173 -2.10 -27.59 -29.02
N ILE A 174 -1.93 -28.13 -30.22
CA ILE A 174 -2.65 -27.84 -31.47
C ILE A 174 -3.22 -26.42 -31.57
N SER A 175 -2.62 -25.68 -32.49
CA SER A 175 -3.02 -24.36 -32.99
C SER A 175 -4.54 -24.20 -33.13
N GLN A 176 -5.12 -23.39 -32.23
CA GLN A 176 -6.33 -22.64 -32.52
C GLN A 176 -5.93 -21.22 -32.98
N PRO A 177 -6.58 -20.70 -34.03
CA PRO A 177 -6.29 -19.34 -34.49
C PRO A 177 -6.66 -18.33 -33.40
N PRO A 178 -5.92 -17.22 -33.23
CA PRO A 178 -6.12 -16.26 -32.16
C PRO A 178 -7.48 -15.56 -32.33
N VAL A 179 -8.38 -15.81 -31.38
CA VAL A 179 -9.53 -14.93 -31.18
C VAL A 179 -8.99 -13.61 -30.61
N ALA A 180 -9.01 -12.58 -31.45
CA ALA A 180 -8.59 -11.23 -31.10
C ALA A 180 -9.57 -10.60 -30.13
N GLY A 181 -9.41 -10.87 -28.85
CA GLY A 181 -10.05 -10.15 -27.74
C GLY A 181 -9.07 -9.11 -27.19
N GLY A 182 -8.63 -8.18 -28.02
CA GLY A 182 -7.74 -7.10 -27.58
C GLY A 182 -8.49 -6.13 -26.67
N LYS A 183 -8.04 -5.95 -25.44
CA LYS A 183 -8.45 -4.81 -24.62
C LYS A 183 -8.16 -3.54 -25.41
N PRO A 184 -9.12 -2.61 -25.58
CA PRO A 184 -8.86 -1.39 -26.31
C PRO A 184 -7.70 -0.64 -25.66
N SER A 185 -6.70 -0.30 -26.48
CA SER A 185 -5.53 0.42 -26.00
C SER A 185 -5.94 1.80 -25.49
N PRO A 186 -5.27 2.36 -24.46
CA PRO A 186 -5.59 3.69 -23.94
C PRO A 186 -5.57 4.79 -25.01
N LEU A 187 -4.85 4.57 -26.12
CA LEU A 187 -4.84 5.42 -27.31
C LEU A 187 -6.24 5.59 -27.94
N VAL A 188 -7.07 4.53 -27.97
CA VAL A 188 -8.43 4.60 -28.52
C VAL A 188 -9.31 5.56 -27.73
N PHE A 189 -9.21 5.54 -26.39
CA PHE A 189 -9.96 6.47 -25.54
C PHE A 189 -9.52 7.92 -25.72
N ILE A 190 -8.22 8.16 -25.94
CA ILE A 190 -7.68 9.51 -26.19
C ILE A 190 -8.22 10.06 -27.52
N ILE A 191 -8.26 9.24 -28.56
CA ILE A 191 -8.78 9.65 -29.87
C ILE A 191 -10.28 9.98 -29.80
N ILE A 192 -11.07 9.17 -29.10
CA ILE A 192 -12.50 9.41 -28.92
C ILE A 192 -12.75 10.71 -28.15
N ALA A 193 -12.00 10.95 -27.06
CA ALA A 193 -12.12 12.16 -26.26
C ALA A 193 -11.76 13.41 -27.09
N ALA A 194 -10.70 13.37 -27.90
CA ALA A 194 -10.30 14.45 -28.77
C ALA A 194 -11.38 14.78 -29.85
N ALA A 195 -12.00 13.75 -30.43
CA ALA A 195 -13.07 13.93 -31.42
C ALA A 195 -14.30 14.61 -30.79
N ILE A 196 -14.70 14.26 -29.58
CA ILE A 196 -15.81 14.87 -28.85
C ILE A 196 -15.55 16.37 -28.61
N ILE A 197 -14.33 16.74 -28.22
CA ILE A 197 -13.93 18.11 -27.96
C ILE A 197 -14.03 18.97 -29.26
N ILE A 198 -13.55 18.44 -30.38
CA ILE A 198 -13.58 19.13 -31.67
C ILE A 198 -15.03 19.40 -32.08
N VAL A 199 -15.92 18.41 -31.94
CA VAL A 199 -17.35 18.57 -32.26
C VAL A 199 -17.99 19.65 -31.39
N ALA A 200 -17.71 19.64 -30.08
CA ALA A 200 -18.24 20.63 -29.15
C ALA A 200 -17.80 22.06 -29.51
N VAL A 201 -16.54 22.26 -29.89
CA VAL A 201 -15.99 23.55 -30.30
C VAL A 201 -16.67 24.03 -31.58
N LEU A 202 -16.87 23.15 -32.56
CA LEU A 202 -17.55 23.49 -33.81
C LEU A 202 -19.01 23.90 -33.59
N VAL A 203 -19.74 23.20 -32.73
CA VAL A 203 -21.12 23.54 -32.38
C VAL A 203 -21.20 24.93 -31.74
N ILE A 204 -20.32 25.22 -30.78
CA ILE A 204 -20.24 26.52 -30.11
C ILE A 204 -19.92 27.62 -31.12
N TRP A 205 -18.98 27.39 -32.03
CA TRP A 205 -18.62 28.35 -33.07
C TRP A 205 -19.80 28.68 -34.01
N VAL A 206 -20.55 27.65 -34.42
CA VAL A 206 -21.75 27.83 -35.26
C VAL A 206 -22.84 28.64 -34.55
N ILE A 207 -23.06 28.38 -33.24
CA ILE A 207 -24.03 29.11 -32.43
C ILE A 207 -23.63 30.59 -32.31
N ILE A 208 -22.35 30.87 -32.04
CA ILE A 208 -21.86 32.25 -31.94
C ILE A 208 -22.02 32.98 -33.28
N LYS A 209 -21.68 32.32 -34.40
CA LYS A 209 -21.79 32.91 -35.72
C LYS A 209 -23.25 33.22 -36.12
N ARG A 210 -24.19 32.34 -35.76
CA ARG A 210 -25.63 32.58 -35.97
C ARG A 210 -26.16 33.78 -35.15
N ASN A 211 -25.69 33.94 -33.91
CA ASN A 211 -26.12 35.07 -33.07
C ASN A 211 -25.50 36.41 -33.45
N GLN A 212 -24.46 36.43 -34.29
CA GLN A 212 -23.89 37.69 -34.84
C GLN A 212 -24.54 38.11 -36.15
N ALA A 213 -25.33 37.24 -36.75
CA ALA A 213 -26.01 37.50 -38.04
C ALA A 213 -27.47 38.00 -37.88
N GLN A 214 -27.94 38.16 -36.63
CA GLN A 214 -29.20 38.81 -36.25
C GLN A 214 -28.93 40.21 -35.67
#